data_fb34749e195ab89f010a178ee2c80791
#
_entry.id   fb34749e195ab89f010a178ee2c80791
#
_cell.length_a   1.000
_cell.length_b   1.000
_cell.length_c   1.000
_cell.angle_alpha   90.00
_cell.angle_beta   90.00
_cell.angle_gamma   90.00
#
_symmetry.space_group_name_H-M   'P 1'
#
loop_
_entity.id
_entity.type
_entity.pdbx_description
1 polymer ?
#
loop_
_entity_poly.entity_id
_entity_poly.type
_entity_poly.pdbx_seq_one_letter_code
_entity_poly.pdbx_strand_id
1 'polypeptide(L)'
;MPSSFFVCGDATKNIEPMCLTRPDCIAIDENVDIVEAKKLTDAHGITISGNLQLTITMLLGTQQDNQKAAIELMDKMGTHRFILAPGCDVPFDAPAANLIGVGQAVHNPEAVRKALESYVAKDNLPEIEMPDYVNLDHVLVEVVTIDSKTCAACGYMVATANNAAKIYGDKVKVVERSIMFPENLAFVSKVGLTNLPSLLVNGVIKHISLIPTVEKLREEIEEAMK
;
A
#
# COMPACT_ATOMS: atom_id res chain seq x y z
N MET A 1 32.25 2.92 2.57
CA MET A 1 31.22 2.74 1.52
C MET A 1 29.87 3.06 2.15
N PRO A 2 29.03 3.92 1.58
CA PRO A 2 27.72 4.18 2.15
C PRO A 2 26.86 2.91 2.23
N SER A 3 26.08 2.79 3.30
CA SER A 3 25.19 1.67 3.57
C SER A 3 23.74 2.15 3.65
N SER A 4 22.79 1.34 3.16
CA SER A 4 21.38 1.61 3.26
C SER A 4 20.61 0.37 3.65
N PHE A 5 19.69 0.50 4.60
CA PHE A 5 18.60 -0.47 4.80
C PHE A 5 17.45 -0.11 3.90
N PHE A 6 16.85 -1.12 3.28
CA PHE A 6 15.58 -1.00 2.58
C PHE A 6 14.62 -2.03 3.13
N VAL A 7 13.52 -1.58 3.72
CA VAL A 7 12.55 -2.45 4.40
C VAL A 7 11.15 -2.16 3.86
N CYS A 8 10.53 -3.17 3.27
CA CYS A 8 9.13 -3.13 2.83
C CYS A 8 8.19 -3.58 3.96
N GLY A 9 6.96 -3.08 3.93
CA GLY A 9 5.94 -3.32 4.94
C GLY A 9 6.08 -2.42 6.16
N ASP A 10 5.24 -2.65 7.17
CA ASP A 10 5.24 -1.84 8.39
C ASP A 10 6.46 -2.12 9.26
N ALA A 11 7.49 -1.34 9.06
CA ALA A 11 8.73 -1.36 9.83
C ALA A 11 8.72 -0.40 11.04
N THR A 12 7.60 0.19 11.41
CA THR A 12 7.51 1.25 12.44
C THR A 12 8.24 0.87 13.73
N LYS A 13 8.06 -0.36 14.22
CA LYS A 13 8.71 -0.86 15.44
C LYS A 13 10.22 -1.10 15.30
N ASN A 14 10.72 -1.16 14.07
CA ASN A 14 12.11 -1.50 13.77
C ASN A 14 12.98 -0.27 13.47
N ILE A 15 12.39 0.93 13.32
CA ILE A 15 13.13 2.14 12.95
C ILE A 15 14.24 2.44 13.96
N GLU A 16 13.92 2.48 15.25
CA GLU A 16 14.91 2.75 16.28
C GLU A 16 16.02 1.67 16.38
N PRO A 17 15.70 0.36 16.42
CA PRO A 17 16.72 -0.69 16.31
C PRO A 17 17.60 -0.57 15.07
N MET A 18 17.05 -0.21 13.91
CA MET A 18 17.84 0.01 12.70
C MET A 18 18.78 1.21 12.85
N CYS A 19 18.32 2.31 13.47
CA CYS A 19 19.16 3.47 13.73
C CYS A 19 20.38 3.13 14.61
N LEU A 20 20.24 2.21 15.58
CA LEU A 20 21.32 1.77 16.46
C LEU A 20 22.45 1.05 15.70
N THR A 21 22.16 0.48 14.53
CA THR A 21 23.19 -0.14 13.67
C THR A 21 24.00 0.88 12.87
N ARG A 22 23.60 2.17 12.89
CA ARG A 22 24.28 3.29 12.25
C ARG A 22 24.47 3.15 10.73
N PRO A 23 23.44 2.88 9.94
CA PRO A 23 23.53 2.96 8.49
C PRO A 23 23.60 4.45 8.06
N ASP A 24 24.04 4.70 6.83
CA ASP A 24 23.98 6.04 6.25
C ASP A 24 22.56 6.45 5.84
N CYS A 25 21.72 5.46 5.48
CA CYS A 25 20.33 5.67 5.06
C CYS A 25 19.42 4.53 5.51
N ILE A 26 18.17 4.88 5.82
CA ILE A 26 17.07 3.93 6.03
C ILE A 26 15.98 4.29 5.03
N ALA A 27 15.66 3.38 4.11
CA ALA A 27 14.56 3.49 3.16
C ALA A 27 13.36 2.69 3.68
N ILE A 28 12.19 3.31 3.68
CA ILE A 28 10.98 2.77 4.31
C ILE A 28 9.79 2.74 3.35
N ASP A 29 8.90 1.81 3.66
CA ASP A 29 7.66 1.57 2.97
C ASP A 29 6.60 2.65 3.26
N GLU A 30 5.60 2.75 2.38
CA GLU A 30 4.45 3.65 2.51
C GLU A 30 3.58 3.37 3.74
N ASN A 31 3.72 2.18 4.35
CA ASN A 31 3.02 1.79 5.59
C ASN A 31 3.62 2.41 6.86
N VAL A 32 4.77 3.07 6.75
CA VAL A 32 5.44 3.74 7.87
C VAL A 32 5.16 5.23 7.80
N ASP A 33 4.78 5.84 8.92
CA ASP A 33 4.73 7.30 9.02
C ASP A 33 6.15 7.87 8.92
N ILE A 34 6.48 8.39 7.72
CA ILE A 34 7.81 8.88 7.42
C ILE A 34 8.18 10.12 8.26
N VAL A 35 7.19 10.93 8.67
CA VAL A 35 7.44 12.12 9.49
C VAL A 35 7.87 11.71 10.90
N GLU A 36 7.20 10.71 11.48
CA GLU A 36 7.59 10.17 12.79
C GLU A 36 8.92 9.40 12.69
N ALA A 37 9.11 8.60 11.65
CA ALA A 37 10.38 7.90 11.41
C ALA A 37 11.55 8.88 11.22
N LYS A 38 11.32 10.04 10.56
CA LYS A 38 12.33 11.06 10.38
C LYS A 38 12.84 11.64 11.70
N LYS A 39 11.98 11.81 12.70
CA LYS A 39 12.40 12.30 14.01
C LYS A 39 13.44 11.37 14.65
N LEU A 40 13.25 10.05 14.49
CA LEU A 40 14.19 9.06 14.99
C LEU A 40 15.49 9.06 14.19
N THR A 41 15.41 9.03 12.86
CA THR A 41 16.61 9.04 12.00
C THR A 41 17.42 10.32 12.16
N ASP A 42 16.78 11.49 12.28
CA ASP A 42 17.46 12.77 12.50
C ASP A 42 18.21 12.79 13.86
N ALA A 43 17.62 12.23 14.93
CA ALA A 43 18.26 12.12 16.23
C ALA A 43 19.55 11.28 16.18
N HIS A 44 19.64 10.33 15.27
CA HIS A 44 20.82 9.49 15.03
C HIS A 44 21.73 10.00 13.90
N GLY A 45 21.36 11.08 13.23
CA GLY A 45 22.14 11.64 12.14
C GLY A 45 22.04 10.85 10.83
N ILE A 46 21.00 10.03 10.65
CA ILE A 46 20.79 9.11 9.54
C ILE A 46 19.86 9.74 8.50
N THR A 47 20.13 9.51 7.21
CA THR A 47 19.23 9.93 6.12
C THR A 47 18.05 8.99 6.05
N ILE A 48 16.84 9.52 5.86
CA ILE A 48 15.64 8.73 5.56
C ILE A 48 15.29 8.82 4.08
N SER A 49 14.83 7.72 3.52
CA SER A 49 14.37 7.62 2.13
C SER A 49 12.97 7.03 2.06
N GLY A 50 12.20 7.47 1.13
CA GLY A 50 10.84 6.97 0.87
C GLY A 50 9.90 8.15 0.60
N ASN A 51 8.60 7.99 0.78
CA ASN A 51 7.83 6.73 0.76
C ASN A 51 6.55 6.98 -0.06
N LEU A 52 6.77 7.37 -1.35
CA LEU A 52 5.65 7.58 -2.27
C LEU A 52 4.81 6.32 -2.37
N GLN A 53 3.50 6.50 -2.31
CA GLN A 53 2.54 5.41 -2.33
C GLN A 53 2.52 4.71 -3.68
N LEU A 54 2.75 3.39 -3.66
CA LEU A 54 2.99 2.59 -4.87
C LEU A 54 1.71 2.32 -5.64
N THR A 55 0.68 1.82 -4.93
CA THR A 55 -0.50 1.27 -5.58
C THR A 55 -1.43 2.37 -6.06
N ILE A 56 -1.95 3.18 -5.15
CA ILE A 56 -2.98 4.18 -5.50
C ILE A 56 -2.36 5.33 -6.29
N THR A 57 -1.14 5.73 -5.96
CA THR A 57 -0.50 6.89 -6.59
C THR A 57 0.34 6.50 -7.79
N MET A 58 1.34 5.61 -7.60
CA MET A 58 2.32 5.36 -8.67
C MET A 58 1.79 4.44 -9.76
N LEU A 59 0.99 3.42 -9.41
CA LEU A 59 0.43 2.48 -10.39
C LEU A 59 -0.88 3.02 -11.01
N LEU A 60 -1.83 3.42 -10.17
CA LEU A 60 -3.20 3.70 -10.58
C LEU A 60 -3.51 5.18 -10.75
N GLY A 61 -2.70 6.05 -10.15
CA GLY A 61 -2.84 7.48 -10.28
C GLY A 61 -2.39 8.00 -11.66
N THR A 62 -2.68 9.27 -11.90
CA THR A 62 -2.22 10.01 -13.06
C THR A 62 -0.81 10.59 -12.83
N GLN A 63 -0.20 11.13 -13.88
CA GLN A 63 1.05 11.88 -13.76
C GLN A 63 0.91 13.05 -12.78
N GLN A 64 -0.23 13.73 -12.79
CA GLN A 64 -0.52 14.87 -11.91
C GLN A 64 -0.70 14.43 -10.44
N ASP A 65 -1.31 13.26 -10.18
CA ASP A 65 -1.39 12.71 -8.83
C ASP A 65 0.00 12.43 -8.27
N ASN A 66 0.89 11.88 -9.09
CA ASN A 66 2.28 11.62 -8.72
C ASN A 66 3.08 12.90 -8.49
N GLN A 67 2.88 13.92 -9.33
CA GLN A 67 3.46 15.25 -9.13
C GLN A 67 3.00 15.85 -7.81
N LYS A 68 1.69 15.78 -7.50
CA LYS A 68 1.10 16.30 -6.27
C LYS A 68 1.67 15.57 -5.05
N ALA A 69 1.68 14.24 -5.06
CA ALA A 69 2.22 13.44 -3.96
C ALA A 69 3.70 13.74 -3.69
N ALA A 70 4.50 13.90 -4.75
CA ALA A 70 5.91 14.26 -4.64
C ALA A 70 6.11 15.64 -4.01
N ILE A 71 5.34 16.65 -4.45
CA ILE A 71 5.38 18.01 -3.88
C ILE A 71 4.97 17.98 -2.40
N GLU A 72 3.87 17.33 -2.06
CA GLU A 72 3.37 17.25 -0.68
C GLU A 72 4.38 16.56 0.26
N LEU A 73 5.03 15.51 -0.22
CA LEU A 73 6.03 14.80 0.55
C LEU A 73 7.31 15.64 0.74
N MET A 74 7.79 16.30 -0.31
CA MET A 74 8.92 17.22 -0.21
C MET A 74 8.65 18.38 0.75
N ASP A 75 7.42 18.93 0.75
CA ASP A 75 7.03 20.02 1.67
C ASP A 75 7.02 19.55 3.13
N LYS A 76 6.55 18.34 3.39
CA LYS A 76 6.53 17.77 4.75
C LYS A 76 7.94 17.47 5.26
N MET A 77 8.81 16.98 4.38
CA MET A 77 10.12 16.43 4.78
C MET A 77 11.27 17.45 4.73
N GLY A 78 11.12 18.49 3.89
CA GLY A 78 12.21 19.40 3.59
C GLY A 78 13.37 18.72 2.85
N THR A 79 14.52 19.39 2.82
CA THR A 79 15.70 18.91 2.04
C THR A 79 16.79 18.29 2.91
N HIS A 80 16.70 18.40 4.25
CA HIS A 80 17.73 17.91 5.13
C HIS A 80 17.59 16.42 5.40
N ARG A 81 18.62 15.63 5.05
CA ARG A 81 18.67 14.16 5.27
C ARG A 81 17.42 13.44 4.81
N PHE A 82 16.94 13.82 3.64
CA PHE A 82 15.78 13.20 3.01
C PHE A 82 16.06 12.88 1.55
N ILE A 83 15.68 11.67 1.12
CA ILE A 83 15.70 11.21 -0.26
C ILE A 83 14.27 10.84 -0.65
N LEU A 84 13.67 11.59 -1.59
CA LEU A 84 12.39 11.23 -2.15
C LEU A 84 12.53 9.94 -2.96
N ALA A 85 11.77 8.93 -2.60
CA ALA A 85 11.78 7.62 -3.26
C ALA A 85 10.40 6.97 -3.20
N PRO A 86 10.12 5.94 -4.01
CA PRO A 86 8.99 5.05 -3.81
C PRO A 86 9.06 4.36 -2.44
N GLY A 87 7.90 3.95 -1.91
CA GLY A 87 7.84 3.26 -0.62
C GLY A 87 8.38 1.83 -0.65
N CYS A 88 8.39 1.19 -1.81
CA CYS A 88 8.99 -0.12 -2.05
C CYS A 88 9.30 -0.27 -3.54
N ASP A 89 9.41 -1.50 -4.05
CA ASP A 89 9.60 -1.78 -5.48
C ASP A 89 8.41 -1.23 -6.28
N VAL A 90 8.72 -0.42 -7.30
CA VAL A 90 7.68 0.13 -8.17
C VAL A 90 7.01 -1.00 -8.94
N PRO A 91 5.66 -1.10 -8.93
CA PRO A 91 4.96 -2.09 -9.72
C PRO A 91 5.38 -2.03 -11.20
N PHE A 92 5.59 -3.20 -11.80
CA PHE A 92 6.09 -3.31 -13.18
C PHE A 92 5.21 -2.56 -14.19
N ASP A 93 3.89 -2.57 -13.98
CA ASP A 93 2.90 -1.93 -14.85
C ASP A 93 2.67 -0.45 -14.54
N ALA A 94 3.43 0.14 -13.60
CA ALA A 94 3.29 1.56 -13.30
C ALA A 94 3.62 2.40 -14.55
N PRO A 95 2.72 3.32 -14.97
CA PRO A 95 2.94 4.13 -16.16
C PRO A 95 4.24 4.94 -16.06
N ALA A 96 5.09 4.87 -17.04
CA ALA A 96 6.34 5.66 -17.08
C ALA A 96 6.10 7.17 -16.90
N ALA A 97 4.95 7.67 -17.38
CA ALA A 97 4.54 9.06 -17.19
C ALA A 97 4.46 9.45 -15.71
N ASN A 98 4.05 8.53 -14.83
CA ASN A 98 3.95 8.77 -13.40
C ASN A 98 5.33 8.99 -12.77
N LEU A 99 6.31 8.15 -13.11
CA LEU A 99 7.70 8.31 -12.66
C LEU A 99 8.32 9.62 -13.22
N ILE A 100 8.04 9.93 -14.49
CA ILE A 100 8.46 11.20 -15.10
C ILE A 100 7.84 12.37 -14.33
N GLY A 101 6.57 12.26 -13.91
CA GLY A 101 5.88 13.27 -13.10
C GLY A 101 6.59 13.55 -11.78
N VAL A 102 7.02 12.51 -11.07
CA VAL A 102 7.82 12.65 -9.84
C VAL A 102 9.14 13.38 -10.13
N GLY A 103 9.85 12.97 -11.18
CA GLY A 103 11.08 13.65 -11.61
C GLY A 103 10.87 15.14 -11.94
N GLN A 104 9.77 15.47 -12.61
CA GLN A 104 9.41 16.87 -12.91
C GLN A 104 9.15 17.68 -11.65
N ALA A 105 8.46 17.09 -10.66
CA ALA A 105 8.19 17.74 -9.37
C ALA A 105 9.49 18.05 -8.61
N VAL A 106 10.47 17.16 -8.66
CA VAL A 106 11.79 17.35 -8.02
C VAL A 106 12.61 18.44 -8.74
N HIS A 107 12.67 18.41 -10.07
CA HIS A 107 13.51 19.32 -10.83
C HIS A 107 12.91 20.71 -11.06
N ASN A 108 11.58 20.83 -11.11
CA ASN A 108 10.87 22.06 -11.39
C ASN A 108 9.64 22.25 -10.46
N PRO A 109 9.83 22.27 -9.14
CA PRO A 109 8.71 22.26 -8.20
C PRO A 109 7.75 23.43 -8.39
N GLU A 110 8.24 24.64 -8.65
CA GLU A 110 7.39 25.82 -8.83
C GLU A 110 6.51 25.74 -10.09
N ALA A 111 7.04 25.24 -11.18
CA ALA A 111 6.26 25.03 -12.41
C ALA A 111 5.19 23.97 -12.20
N VAL A 112 5.51 22.89 -11.49
CA VAL A 112 4.57 21.83 -11.16
C VAL A 112 3.47 22.34 -10.21
N ARG A 113 3.81 23.09 -9.16
CA ARG A 113 2.82 23.71 -8.25
C ARG A 113 1.80 24.54 -9.03
N LYS A 114 2.29 25.40 -9.91
CA LYS A 114 1.43 26.23 -10.77
C LYS A 114 0.52 25.40 -11.68
N ALA A 115 1.04 24.32 -12.26
CA ALA A 115 0.24 23.42 -13.10
C ALA A 115 -0.85 22.66 -12.28
N LEU A 116 -0.58 22.40 -11.01
CA LEU A 116 -1.52 21.71 -10.12
C LEU A 116 -2.61 22.62 -9.52
N GLU A 117 -2.50 23.95 -9.60
CA GLU A 117 -3.51 24.88 -9.04
C GLU A 117 -4.94 24.62 -9.57
N SER A 118 -5.05 24.19 -10.83
CA SER A 118 -6.33 23.87 -11.46
C SER A 118 -6.60 22.37 -11.57
N TYR A 119 -5.71 21.53 -11.03
CA TYR A 119 -5.86 20.08 -11.13
C TYR A 119 -6.91 19.57 -10.14
N VAL A 120 -7.92 18.91 -10.67
CA VAL A 120 -8.91 18.16 -9.90
C VAL A 120 -8.74 16.69 -10.26
N ALA A 121 -8.42 15.86 -9.27
CA ALA A 121 -8.35 14.41 -9.45
C ALA A 121 -9.71 13.90 -9.97
N LYS A 122 -9.68 13.16 -11.07
CA LYS A 122 -10.90 12.56 -11.61
C LYS A 122 -11.10 11.19 -10.97
N ASP A 123 -12.15 11.06 -10.21
CA ASP A 123 -12.64 9.77 -9.76
C ASP A 123 -13.51 9.18 -10.88
N ASN A 124 -12.90 8.40 -11.76
CA ASN A 124 -13.56 7.73 -12.87
C ASN A 124 -13.90 6.26 -12.56
N LEU A 125 -14.03 5.94 -11.27
CA LEU A 125 -14.35 4.58 -10.87
C LEU A 125 -15.80 4.25 -11.20
N PRO A 126 -16.09 3.02 -11.67
CA PRO A 126 -17.46 2.59 -11.92
C PRO A 126 -18.27 2.54 -10.63
N GLU A 127 -19.56 2.78 -10.72
CA GLU A 127 -20.47 2.43 -9.63
C GLU A 127 -20.52 0.91 -9.50
N ILE A 128 -20.39 0.43 -8.28
CA ILE A 128 -20.49 -0.99 -7.95
C ILE A 128 -21.49 -1.21 -6.83
N GLU A 129 -22.15 -2.35 -6.85
CA GLU A 129 -22.91 -2.86 -5.71
C GLU A 129 -21.95 -3.60 -4.78
N MET A 130 -22.04 -3.27 -3.48
CA MET A 130 -21.28 -3.98 -2.45
C MET A 130 -21.99 -5.30 -2.11
N PRO A 131 -21.24 -6.37 -1.75
CA PRO A 131 -21.87 -7.59 -1.26
C PRO A 131 -22.78 -7.30 -0.07
N ASP A 132 -23.93 -7.98 -0.02
CA ASP A 132 -24.81 -7.94 1.17
C ASP A 132 -24.24 -8.85 2.27
N TYR A 133 -23.27 -8.32 3.00
CA TYR A 133 -22.56 -9.06 4.05
C TYR A 133 -23.46 -9.54 5.20
N VAL A 134 -24.66 -8.99 5.32
CA VAL A 134 -25.60 -9.34 6.41
C VAL A 134 -26.38 -10.62 6.08
N ASN A 135 -26.69 -10.83 4.80
CA ASN A 135 -27.56 -11.95 4.36
C ASN A 135 -26.77 -13.04 3.62
N LEU A 136 -25.45 -13.14 3.83
CA LEU A 136 -24.65 -14.23 3.27
C LEU A 136 -25.00 -15.56 3.94
N ASP A 137 -25.12 -16.62 3.15
CA ASP A 137 -25.27 -18.01 3.61
C ASP A 137 -23.93 -18.71 3.88
N HIS A 138 -22.83 -18.00 3.66
CA HIS A 138 -21.44 -18.43 3.84
C HIS A 138 -20.57 -17.29 4.34
N VAL A 139 -19.44 -17.60 4.92
CA VAL A 139 -18.42 -16.59 5.23
C VAL A 139 -17.67 -16.22 3.96
N LEU A 140 -17.64 -14.94 3.62
CA LEU A 140 -16.92 -14.41 2.47
C LEU A 140 -15.56 -13.88 2.92
N VAL A 141 -14.49 -14.51 2.42
CA VAL A 141 -13.12 -14.05 2.59
C VAL A 141 -12.68 -13.37 1.29
N GLU A 142 -12.42 -12.08 1.35
CA GLU A 142 -12.01 -11.29 0.19
C GLU A 142 -10.53 -10.92 0.32
N VAL A 143 -9.74 -11.30 -0.66
CA VAL A 143 -8.31 -10.96 -0.72
C VAL A 143 -8.12 -9.93 -1.81
N VAL A 144 -7.82 -8.71 -1.40
CA VAL A 144 -7.55 -7.61 -2.35
C VAL A 144 -6.07 -7.61 -2.69
N THR A 145 -5.78 -7.70 -3.99
CA THR A 145 -4.44 -7.89 -4.52
C THR A 145 -4.15 -6.90 -5.66
N ILE A 146 -2.87 -6.69 -5.98
CA ILE A 146 -2.51 -6.12 -7.27
C ILE A 146 -2.83 -7.16 -8.35
N ASP A 147 -2.12 -8.28 -8.32
CA ASP A 147 -2.35 -9.50 -9.10
C ASP A 147 -1.56 -10.62 -8.43
N SER A 148 -2.24 -11.68 -7.98
CA SER A 148 -1.58 -12.78 -7.27
C SER A 148 -0.60 -13.58 -8.13
N LYS A 149 -0.67 -13.45 -9.46
CA LYS A 149 0.23 -14.12 -10.39
C LYS A 149 1.60 -13.44 -10.52
N THR A 150 1.63 -12.13 -10.34
CA THR A 150 2.84 -11.31 -10.55
C THR A 150 3.38 -10.71 -9.26
N CYS A 151 2.55 -10.59 -8.22
CA CYS A 151 2.91 -10.08 -6.90
C CYS A 151 3.06 -11.24 -5.90
N ALA A 152 4.28 -11.54 -5.46
CA ALA A 152 4.56 -12.65 -4.55
C ALA A 152 3.78 -12.55 -3.23
N ALA A 153 3.75 -11.37 -2.59
CA ALA A 153 3.01 -11.15 -1.35
C ALA A 153 1.50 -11.39 -1.53
N CYS A 154 0.94 -10.94 -2.67
CA CYS A 154 -0.45 -11.20 -3.04
C CYS A 154 -0.71 -12.69 -3.19
N GLY A 155 0.17 -13.41 -3.89
CA GLY A 155 0.09 -14.86 -4.05
C GLY A 155 0.11 -15.61 -2.72
N TYR A 156 0.97 -15.20 -1.78
CA TYR A 156 1.01 -15.80 -0.44
C TYR A 156 -0.29 -15.54 0.35
N MET A 157 -0.85 -14.33 0.29
CA MET A 157 -2.10 -14.04 0.99
C MET A 157 -3.27 -14.85 0.42
N VAL A 158 -3.39 -14.95 -0.92
CA VAL A 158 -4.41 -15.78 -1.59
C VAL A 158 -4.23 -17.25 -1.24
N ALA A 159 -2.99 -17.77 -1.23
CA ALA A 159 -2.71 -19.15 -0.83
C ALA A 159 -3.10 -19.41 0.63
N THR A 160 -2.79 -18.48 1.53
CA THR A 160 -3.18 -18.57 2.95
C THR A 160 -4.69 -18.60 3.11
N ALA A 161 -5.42 -17.71 2.42
CA ALA A 161 -6.88 -17.67 2.45
C ALA A 161 -7.51 -18.99 1.96
N ASN A 162 -7.05 -19.51 0.83
CA ASN A 162 -7.51 -20.78 0.29
C ASN A 162 -7.20 -21.98 1.23
N ASN A 163 -6.00 -22.00 1.82
CA ASN A 163 -5.62 -23.06 2.77
C ASN A 163 -6.43 -22.99 4.08
N ALA A 164 -6.75 -21.79 4.55
CA ALA A 164 -7.62 -21.63 5.71
C ALA A 164 -9.04 -22.09 5.43
N ALA A 165 -9.61 -21.69 4.29
CA ALA A 165 -10.99 -21.99 3.92
C ALA A 165 -11.24 -23.47 3.60
N LYS A 166 -10.23 -24.21 3.14
CA LYS A 166 -10.35 -25.57 2.59
C LYS A 166 -11.09 -26.57 3.51
N ILE A 167 -10.98 -26.43 4.82
CA ILE A 167 -11.60 -27.37 5.78
C ILE A 167 -13.10 -27.13 5.97
N TYR A 168 -13.63 -25.98 5.54
CA TYR A 168 -15.01 -25.57 5.78
C TYR A 168 -15.94 -25.86 4.58
N GLY A 169 -15.38 -26.28 3.43
CA GLY A 169 -16.16 -26.54 2.22
C GLY A 169 -16.96 -25.32 1.79
N ASP A 170 -18.22 -25.52 1.44
CA ASP A 170 -19.10 -24.47 0.89
C ASP A 170 -19.50 -23.39 1.93
N LYS A 171 -19.15 -23.59 3.20
CA LYS A 171 -19.42 -22.60 4.25
C LYS A 171 -18.51 -21.37 4.19
N VAL A 172 -17.41 -21.45 3.45
CA VAL A 172 -16.46 -20.36 3.27
C VAL A 172 -16.12 -20.20 1.79
N LYS A 173 -16.31 -19.01 1.28
CA LYS A 173 -15.94 -18.65 -0.09
C LYS A 173 -14.78 -17.67 -0.07
N VAL A 174 -13.74 -17.97 -0.84
CA VAL A 174 -12.59 -17.05 -1.03
C VAL A 174 -12.72 -16.40 -2.40
N VAL A 175 -12.62 -15.08 -2.42
CA VAL A 175 -12.64 -14.27 -3.64
C VAL A 175 -11.40 -13.40 -3.69
N GLU A 176 -10.63 -13.52 -4.77
CA GLU A 176 -9.59 -12.55 -5.09
C GLU A 176 -10.18 -11.34 -5.81
N ARG A 177 -9.86 -10.15 -5.30
CA ARG A 177 -10.19 -8.86 -5.92
C ARG A 177 -8.90 -8.21 -6.42
N SER A 178 -8.49 -8.56 -7.63
CA SER A 178 -7.37 -7.89 -8.26
C SER A 178 -7.77 -6.48 -8.69
N ILE A 179 -7.00 -5.47 -8.24
CA ILE A 179 -7.24 -4.06 -8.60
C ILE A 179 -6.93 -3.72 -10.07
N MET A 180 -6.42 -4.68 -10.83
CA MET A 180 -6.30 -4.55 -12.30
C MET A 180 -7.68 -4.44 -12.97
N PHE A 181 -8.76 -4.75 -12.26
CA PHE A 181 -10.14 -4.58 -12.72
C PHE A 181 -10.78 -3.34 -12.06
N PRO A 182 -11.35 -2.41 -12.86
CA PRO A 182 -11.91 -1.16 -12.36
C PRO A 182 -12.95 -1.32 -11.25
N GLU A 183 -13.74 -2.41 -11.29
CA GLU A 183 -14.75 -2.72 -10.27
C GLU A 183 -14.11 -3.01 -8.91
N ASN A 184 -12.98 -3.71 -8.89
CA ASN A 184 -12.26 -4.02 -7.67
C ASN A 184 -11.54 -2.77 -7.13
N LEU A 185 -11.11 -1.87 -8.02
CA LEU A 185 -10.57 -0.58 -7.61
C LEU A 185 -11.64 0.30 -6.96
N ALA A 186 -12.87 0.31 -7.53
CA ALA A 186 -14.02 0.95 -6.92
C ALA A 186 -14.36 0.34 -5.55
N PHE A 187 -14.25 -0.98 -5.42
CA PHE A 187 -14.39 -1.68 -4.14
C PHE A 187 -13.36 -1.19 -3.11
N VAL A 188 -12.07 -1.14 -3.48
CA VAL A 188 -10.98 -0.63 -2.63
C VAL A 188 -11.28 0.77 -2.12
N SER A 189 -11.72 1.66 -3.00
CA SER A 189 -12.11 3.03 -2.65
C SER A 189 -13.28 3.06 -1.65
N LYS A 190 -14.33 2.25 -1.89
CA LYS A 190 -15.51 2.20 -1.01
C LYS A 190 -15.21 1.65 0.38
N VAL A 191 -14.32 0.65 0.51
CA VAL A 191 -13.93 0.08 1.81
C VAL A 191 -12.81 0.85 2.50
N GLY A 192 -12.21 1.83 1.82
CA GLY A 192 -11.16 2.68 2.37
C GLY A 192 -9.81 1.96 2.56
N LEU A 193 -9.51 0.95 1.74
CA LEU A 193 -8.22 0.28 1.76
C LEU A 193 -7.14 1.19 1.15
N THR A 194 -6.03 1.32 1.86
CA THR A 194 -4.90 2.15 1.43
C THR A 194 -3.72 1.33 0.90
N ASN A 195 -3.57 0.08 1.34
CA ASN A 195 -2.42 -0.76 1.05
C ASN A 195 -2.81 -2.18 0.66
N LEU A 196 -1.92 -2.86 -0.10
CA LEU A 196 -2.11 -4.21 -0.62
C LEU A 196 -0.89 -5.11 -0.34
N PRO A 197 -1.09 -6.44 -0.28
CA PRO A 197 -2.39 -7.11 -0.28
C PRO A 197 -3.15 -6.89 1.03
N SER A 198 -4.47 -6.94 0.97
CA SER A 198 -5.33 -6.84 2.15
C SER A 198 -6.36 -7.97 2.18
N LEU A 199 -6.81 -8.34 3.37
CA LEU A 199 -7.78 -9.41 3.56
C LEU A 199 -8.95 -8.93 4.42
N LEU A 200 -10.16 -9.22 3.94
CA LEU A 200 -11.41 -8.94 4.64
C LEU A 200 -12.15 -10.25 4.90
N VAL A 201 -12.91 -10.28 5.99
CA VAL A 201 -13.86 -11.36 6.32
C VAL A 201 -15.23 -10.71 6.49
N ASN A 202 -16.21 -11.10 5.70
CA ASN A 202 -17.55 -10.52 5.63
C ASN A 202 -17.51 -8.98 5.62
N GLY A 203 -16.66 -8.39 4.74
CA GLY A 203 -16.51 -6.94 4.59
C GLY A 203 -15.71 -6.25 5.69
N VAL A 204 -15.29 -6.95 6.74
CA VAL A 204 -14.46 -6.37 7.80
C VAL A 204 -12.98 -6.57 7.48
N ILE A 205 -12.23 -5.48 7.39
CA ILE A 205 -10.78 -5.53 7.16
C ILE A 205 -10.11 -6.19 8.36
N LYS A 206 -9.41 -7.30 8.14
CA LYS A 206 -8.67 -8.05 9.16
C LYS A 206 -7.16 -7.85 9.04
N HIS A 207 -6.64 -7.83 7.82
CA HIS A 207 -5.20 -7.71 7.59
C HIS A 207 -4.91 -6.72 6.45
N ILE A 208 -3.94 -5.82 6.67
CA ILE A 208 -3.43 -4.87 5.68
C ILE A 208 -1.92 -5.10 5.57
N SER A 209 -1.44 -5.46 4.37
CA SER A 209 -0.01 -5.73 4.07
C SER A 209 0.68 -6.73 5.02
N LEU A 210 -0.10 -7.44 5.82
CA LEU A 210 0.36 -8.47 6.75
C LEU A 210 -0.32 -9.79 6.42
N ILE A 211 0.46 -10.80 6.05
CA ILE A 211 -0.05 -12.14 5.73
C ILE A 211 -0.26 -12.90 7.05
N PRO A 212 -1.52 -13.23 7.41
CA PRO A 212 -1.79 -14.00 8.62
C PRO A 212 -1.29 -15.44 8.50
N THR A 213 -1.13 -16.12 9.63
CA THR A 213 -1.01 -17.58 9.62
C THR A 213 -2.37 -18.22 9.27
N VAL A 214 -2.33 -19.46 8.76
CA VAL A 214 -3.55 -20.21 8.44
C VAL A 214 -4.43 -20.39 9.68
N GLU A 215 -3.82 -20.65 10.84
CA GLU A 215 -4.50 -20.81 12.12
C GLU A 215 -5.20 -19.52 12.54
N LYS A 216 -4.52 -18.38 12.43
CA LYS A 216 -5.09 -17.08 12.79
C LYS A 216 -6.31 -16.74 11.93
N LEU A 217 -6.20 -16.98 10.60
CA LEU A 217 -7.32 -16.73 9.71
C LEU A 217 -8.50 -17.68 9.97
N ARG A 218 -8.25 -18.95 10.36
CA ARG A 218 -9.31 -19.87 10.77
C ARG A 218 -10.07 -19.37 12.00
N GLU A 219 -9.39 -18.87 13.02
CA GLU A 219 -10.04 -18.26 14.18
C GLU A 219 -11.00 -17.14 13.77
N GLU A 220 -10.57 -16.26 12.85
CA GLU A 220 -11.37 -15.14 12.35
C GLU A 220 -12.57 -15.58 11.50
N ILE A 221 -12.41 -16.64 10.71
CA ILE A 221 -13.50 -17.28 9.97
C ILE A 221 -14.52 -17.90 10.93
N GLU A 222 -14.07 -18.60 11.98
CA GLU A 222 -14.95 -19.22 12.97
C GLU A 222 -15.70 -18.17 13.82
N GLU A 223 -15.09 -17.02 14.09
CA GLU A 223 -15.78 -15.88 14.68
C GLU A 223 -16.92 -15.36 13.79
N ALA A 224 -16.67 -15.28 12.48
CA ALA A 224 -17.65 -14.81 11.51
C ALA A 224 -18.78 -15.81 11.21
N MET A 225 -18.64 -17.09 11.63
CA MET A 225 -19.67 -18.12 11.54
C MET A 225 -20.69 -18.09 12.69
N LYS A 226 -20.42 -17.36 13.76
CA LYS A 226 -21.28 -17.26 14.95
C LYS A 226 -22.40 -16.25 14.76
#